data_da8ed9bee3f39530fb3b64f5e83dcaf6
#
_entry.id   da8ed9bee3f39530fb3b64f5e83dcaf6
#
_cell.length_a   1.000
_cell.length_b   1.000
_cell.length_c   1.000
_cell.angle_alpha   90.00
_cell.angle_beta   90.00
_cell.angle_gamma   90.00
#
_symmetry.space_group_name_H-M   'P 1'
#
loop_
_entity.id
_entity.type
_entity.pdbx_description
1 polymer ?
#
loop_
_entity_poly.entity_id
_entity_poly.type
_entity_poly.pdbx_seq_one_letter_code
_entity_poly.pdbx_strand_id
1 'polypeptide(L)'
;FYPQKDDLFWSTPFNKNLISSYSFDDALVAADYTKRMYEVEKGFSVPDLSYVVEPIKDVWLLAIDGNTYIPKNLKENSSNPSNYKGASIGYNNVLTNKKHLIEWVKNITAEAKKRSKTLIAFTHYPMIDFNDDASSEIEKLLGDKKWQLERVPQEEVAKVFSEAGIKIHFAGHMHINDTGSRKTENDFLVNIQVPSLAAYIPAYKILTIKSADKMEIETQILDDVPRFDELFPLYEKEFLALQKDSNKLSWNKDILKTKSYRELMLFHLKELVRLRMIPNDWPKDFIEKGQNLNGEDLLLLGYKGINRKIIQSKNFKKWTFDDLILDLYKFQSADELAKRDIPRERLEQYKVLVELFAENQSKDQFILQLKMLFKILSHLSNGEPSNHFEIDFKEKRIKNI
;
A
#
# COMPACT_ATOMS: atom_id res chain seq x y z
N PHE A 1 -14.10 -13.06 13.54
CA PHE A 1 -13.05 -13.87 14.15
C PHE A 1 -13.47 -14.22 15.56
N TYR A 2 -13.32 -15.47 15.97
CA TYR A 2 -13.78 -15.99 17.24
C TYR A 2 -12.57 -16.31 18.15
N PRO A 3 -12.69 -16.14 19.48
CA PRO A 3 -11.63 -16.52 20.42
C PRO A 3 -11.39 -18.03 20.35
N GLN A 4 -10.14 -18.43 20.58
CA GLN A 4 -9.72 -19.83 20.67
C GLN A 4 -9.51 -20.21 22.13
N LYS A 5 -9.61 -21.51 22.48
CA LYS A 5 -9.47 -21.96 23.86
C LYS A 5 -8.09 -21.65 24.47
N ASP A 6 -7.07 -21.60 23.62
CA ASP A 6 -5.69 -21.35 24.03
C ASP A 6 -5.33 -19.86 24.07
N ASP A 7 -6.24 -18.96 23.67
CA ASP A 7 -6.03 -17.53 23.80
C ASP A 7 -5.96 -17.12 25.28
N LEU A 8 -4.93 -16.37 25.64
CA LEU A 8 -4.72 -15.88 27.01
C LEU A 8 -5.60 -14.66 27.33
N PHE A 9 -6.08 -13.99 26.29
CA PHE A 9 -6.96 -12.84 26.39
C PHE A 9 -7.66 -12.60 25.04
N TRP A 10 -8.91 -12.13 25.07
CA TRP A 10 -9.65 -11.68 23.91
C TRP A 10 -10.65 -10.58 24.31
N SER A 11 -10.82 -9.55 23.48
CA SER A 11 -11.80 -8.46 23.72
C SER A 11 -12.25 -7.79 22.41
N THR A 12 -13.33 -7.03 22.49
CA THR A 12 -13.96 -6.30 21.36
C THR A 12 -14.44 -4.91 21.85
N PRO A 13 -14.66 -3.94 20.97
CA PRO A 13 -15.15 -2.59 21.34
C PRO A 13 -16.42 -2.58 22.19
N PHE A 14 -17.24 -3.62 22.11
CA PHE A 14 -18.56 -3.67 22.73
C PHE A 14 -18.61 -4.43 24.06
N ASN A 15 -17.50 -5.00 24.50
CA ASN A 15 -17.42 -5.69 25.79
C ASN A 15 -16.24 -5.20 26.63
N LYS A 16 -16.45 -4.10 27.35
CA LYS A 16 -15.42 -3.48 28.18
C LYS A 16 -15.03 -4.35 29.40
N ASN A 17 -15.90 -5.22 29.87
CA ASN A 17 -15.65 -6.03 31.05
C ASN A 17 -14.59 -7.12 30.79
N LEU A 18 -14.46 -7.61 29.53
CA LEU A 18 -13.43 -8.58 29.14
C LEU A 18 -12.00 -8.07 29.34
N ILE A 19 -11.80 -6.76 29.44
CA ILE A 19 -10.46 -6.18 29.69
C ILE A 19 -10.00 -6.49 31.12
N SER A 20 -10.92 -6.49 32.09
CA SER A 20 -10.62 -6.70 33.51
C SER A 20 -10.81 -8.14 33.97
N SER A 21 -11.71 -8.89 33.37
CA SER A 21 -12.10 -10.24 33.78
C SER A 21 -12.30 -11.14 32.57
N TYR A 22 -11.22 -11.55 31.91
CA TYR A 22 -11.30 -12.43 30.75
C TYR A 22 -11.76 -13.85 31.14
N SER A 23 -12.75 -14.36 30.41
CA SER A 23 -13.09 -15.79 30.34
C SER A 23 -13.37 -16.17 28.90
N PHE A 24 -13.06 -17.40 28.51
CA PHE A 24 -13.28 -17.90 27.16
C PHE A 24 -14.78 -17.92 26.80
N ASP A 25 -15.64 -18.31 27.74
CA ASP A 25 -17.08 -18.39 27.51
C ASP A 25 -17.70 -17.00 27.29
N ASP A 26 -17.31 -16.00 28.08
CA ASP A 26 -17.73 -14.61 27.88
C ASP A 26 -17.20 -14.03 26.57
N ALA A 27 -15.98 -14.40 26.20
CA ALA A 27 -15.40 -13.99 24.93
C ALA A 27 -16.15 -14.58 23.73
N LEU A 28 -16.56 -15.85 23.79
CA LEU A 28 -17.39 -16.48 22.75
C LEU A 28 -18.74 -15.76 22.58
N VAL A 29 -19.39 -15.39 23.67
CA VAL A 29 -20.64 -14.63 23.65
C VAL A 29 -20.40 -13.23 23.03
N ALA A 30 -19.32 -12.55 23.40
CA ALA A 30 -18.97 -11.22 22.90
C ALA A 30 -18.55 -11.24 21.42
N ALA A 31 -18.06 -12.36 20.91
CA ALA A 31 -17.63 -12.54 19.52
C ALA A 31 -18.79 -12.62 18.54
N ASP A 32 -20.02 -12.92 18.99
CA ASP A 32 -21.20 -12.93 18.14
C ASP A 32 -21.40 -11.56 17.49
N TYR A 33 -21.52 -11.53 16.16
CA TYR A 33 -21.63 -10.27 15.40
C TYR A 33 -22.86 -9.45 15.81
N THR A 34 -23.93 -10.09 16.29
CA THR A 34 -25.14 -9.40 16.78
C THR A 34 -24.89 -8.58 18.05
N LYS A 35 -23.82 -8.89 18.79
CA LYS A 35 -23.35 -8.14 19.98
C LYS A 35 -22.38 -7.03 19.63
N ARG A 36 -22.03 -6.90 18.36
CA ARG A 36 -21.00 -5.98 17.86
C ARG A 36 -21.56 -4.92 16.90
N MET A 37 -22.89 -4.75 16.90
CA MET A 37 -23.59 -3.81 16.03
C MET A 37 -23.40 -2.37 16.51
N TYR A 38 -23.13 -1.46 15.58
CA TYR A 38 -23.16 -0.01 15.80
C TYR A 38 -23.99 0.66 14.71
N GLU A 39 -24.56 1.81 15.04
CA GLU A 39 -25.33 2.61 14.10
C GLU A 39 -24.38 3.49 13.28
N VAL A 40 -24.23 3.21 11.97
CA VAL A 40 -23.41 3.98 11.04
C VAL A 40 -24.13 5.23 10.57
N GLU A 41 -25.44 5.14 10.43
CA GLU A 41 -26.40 6.22 10.15
C GLU A 41 -27.73 5.87 10.82
N LYS A 42 -28.57 6.85 11.12
CA LYS A 42 -29.84 6.63 11.81
C LYS A 42 -30.70 5.55 11.13
N GLY A 43 -30.95 4.48 11.86
CA GLY A 43 -31.69 3.31 11.37
C GLY A 43 -30.86 2.31 10.57
N PHE A 44 -29.54 2.50 10.43
CA PHE A 44 -28.64 1.60 9.74
C PHE A 44 -27.55 1.09 10.67
N SER A 45 -27.74 -0.12 11.18
CA SER A 45 -26.77 -0.79 12.04
C SER A 45 -25.97 -1.81 11.27
N VAL A 46 -24.67 -1.80 11.47
CA VAL A 46 -23.69 -2.73 10.88
C VAL A 46 -22.75 -3.25 11.95
N PRO A 47 -22.13 -4.43 11.80
CA PRO A 47 -21.18 -4.93 12.77
C PRO A 47 -19.83 -4.23 12.64
N ASP A 48 -19.15 -4.02 13.78
CA ASP A 48 -17.71 -3.74 13.85
C ASP A 48 -17.00 -5.02 14.29
N LEU A 49 -16.10 -5.52 13.44
CA LEU A 49 -15.41 -6.80 13.64
C LEU A 49 -14.02 -6.65 14.27
N SER A 50 -13.69 -5.46 14.81
CA SER A 50 -12.43 -5.22 15.52
C SER A 50 -12.34 -6.08 16.79
N TYR A 51 -11.14 -6.59 17.06
CA TYR A 51 -10.84 -7.37 18.26
C TYR A 51 -9.36 -7.25 18.63
N VAL A 52 -9.05 -7.54 19.89
CA VAL A 52 -7.70 -7.77 20.35
C VAL A 52 -7.60 -9.18 20.91
N VAL A 53 -6.48 -9.86 20.67
CA VAL A 53 -6.23 -11.21 21.14
C VAL A 53 -4.80 -11.35 21.65
N GLU A 54 -4.59 -12.15 22.70
CA GLU A 54 -3.27 -12.60 23.17
C GLU A 54 -3.09 -14.09 22.81
N PRO A 55 -2.62 -14.41 21.59
CA PRO A 55 -2.45 -15.81 21.17
C PRO A 55 -1.20 -16.46 21.78
N ILE A 56 -0.21 -15.65 22.15
CA ILE A 56 1.01 -16.05 22.84
C ILE A 56 1.30 -15.03 23.95
N LYS A 57 1.88 -15.50 25.04
CA LYS A 57 2.15 -14.69 26.22
C LYS A 57 2.88 -13.38 25.86
N ASP A 58 2.38 -12.27 26.40
CA ASP A 58 2.92 -10.93 26.30
C ASP A 58 2.85 -10.27 24.90
N VAL A 59 2.20 -10.91 23.92
CA VAL A 59 1.95 -10.32 22.58
C VAL A 59 0.46 -10.15 22.35
N TRP A 60 0.04 -8.91 22.18
CA TRP A 60 -1.33 -8.55 21.81
C TRP A 60 -1.41 -8.20 20.33
N LEU A 61 -2.29 -8.88 19.61
CA LEU A 61 -2.64 -8.62 18.21
C LEU A 61 -3.96 -7.85 18.17
N LEU A 62 -3.90 -6.61 17.68
CA LEU A 62 -5.06 -5.73 17.56
C LEU A 62 -5.52 -5.69 16.11
N ALA A 63 -6.59 -6.41 15.80
CA ALA A 63 -7.26 -6.35 14.51
C ALA A 63 -8.24 -5.18 14.48
N ILE A 64 -8.03 -4.26 13.56
CA ILE A 64 -8.88 -3.08 13.39
C ILE A 64 -9.76 -3.26 12.14
N ASP A 65 -11.08 -3.25 12.31
CA ASP A 65 -12.02 -3.22 11.19
C ASP A 65 -12.17 -1.78 10.66
N GLY A 66 -11.35 -1.45 9.66
CA GLY A 66 -11.38 -0.15 8.98
C GLY A 66 -12.56 0.04 8.01
N ASN A 67 -13.41 -0.97 7.81
CA ASN A 67 -14.56 -0.85 6.91
C ASN A 67 -15.66 0.03 7.48
N THR A 68 -16.18 0.91 6.64
CA THR A 68 -17.31 1.78 6.99
C THR A 68 -18.39 1.68 5.92
N TYR A 69 -19.45 0.96 6.23
CA TYR A 69 -20.55 0.69 5.29
C TYR A 69 -21.59 1.80 5.36
N ILE A 70 -21.42 2.88 4.58
CA ILE A 70 -22.31 4.02 4.55
C ILE A 70 -23.48 3.75 3.59
N PRO A 71 -24.75 3.88 4.00
CA PRO A 71 -25.88 3.70 3.12
C PRO A 71 -25.92 4.76 2.00
N LYS A 72 -26.33 4.35 0.80
CA LYS A 72 -26.52 5.23 -0.35
C LYS A 72 -27.85 5.96 -0.27
N ASN A 73 -28.87 5.28 0.23
CA ASN A 73 -30.24 5.79 0.33
C ASN A 73 -30.84 5.40 1.69
N LEU A 74 -31.09 6.41 2.53
CA LEU A 74 -31.64 6.22 3.88
C LEU A 74 -33.12 5.78 3.90
N LYS A 75 -33.80 5.80 2.76
CA LYS A 75 -35.20 5.33 2.64
C LYS A 75 -35.32 3.85 2.27
N GLU A 76 -34.20 3.22 1.88
CA GLU A 76 -34.16 1.80 1.56
C GLU A 76 -33.98 0.94 2.80
N ASN A 77 -34.24 -0.36 2.63
CA ASN A 77 -34.04 -1.34 3.71
C ASN A 77 -32.55 -1.50 4.05
N SER A 78 -32.25 -1.43 5.34
CA SER A 78 -30.89 -1.63 5.89
C SER A 78 -30.32 -3.04 5.62
N SER A 79 -31.15 -4.03 5.38
CA SER A 79 -30.72 -5.39 5.03
C SER A 79 -30.32 -5.59 3.57
N ASN A 80 -30.55 -4.58 2.70
CA ASN A 80 -30.13 -4.64 1.29
C ASN A 80 -28.64 -4.32 1.14
N PRO A 81 -27.74 -5.30 0.85
CA PRO A 81 -26.31 -5.05 0.73
C PRO A 81 -25.96 -4.11 -0.43
N SER A 82 -26.80 -4.03 -1.46
CA SER A 82 -26.59 -3.12 -2.60
C SER A 82 -26.80 -1.65 -2.24
N ASN A 83 -27.44 -1.37 -1.11
CA ASN A 83 -27.65 -0.01 -0.62
C ASN A 83 -26.43 0.62 0.05
N TYR A 84 -25.33 -0.12 0.24
CA TYR A 84 -24.14 0.42 0.87
C TYR A 84 -23.11 0.87 -0.16
N LYS A 85 -22.35 1.94 0.18
CA LYS A 85 -21.17 2.36 -0.57
C LYS A 85 -20.07 1.31 -0.37
N GLY A 86 -19.18 1.18 -1.35
CA GLY A 86 -17.98 0.36 -1.19
C GLY A 86 -17.13 0.84 -0.01
N ALA A 87 -16.61 -0.11 0.77
CA ALA A 87 -15.77 0.18 1.93
C ALA A 87 -14.27 0.31 1.58
N SER A 88 -13.90 0.31 0.29
CA SER A 88 -12.51 0.25 -0.18
C SER A 88 -11.70 1.53 0.00
N ILE A 89 -12.29 2.58 0.56
CA ILE A 89 -11.58 3.84 0.86
C ILE A 89 -10.82 3.83 2.19
N GLY A 90 -10.75 2.68 2.85
CA GLY A 90 -9.98 2.49 4.07
C GLY A 90 -10.45 3.35 5.25
N TYR A 91 -9.48 3.93 5.96
CA TYR A 91 -9.73 4.67 7.20
C TYR A 91 -10.43 6.03 7.05
N ASN A 92 -10.57 6.57 5.86
CA ASN A 92 -11.05 7.95 5.67
C ASN A 92 -12.44 8.23 6.27
N ASN A 93 -13.30 7.20 6.41
CA ASN A 93 -14.60 7.32 7.07
C ASN A 93 -14.60 6.86 8.54
N VAL A 94 -13.52 6.28 9.04
CA VAL A 94 -13.45 5.73 10.40
C VAL A 94 -13.52 6.83 11.43
N LEU A 95 -12.81 7.95 11.21
CA LEU A 95 -12.75 9.07 12.15
C LEU A 95 -14.13 9.70 12.44
N THR A 96 -15.04 9.66 11.46
CA THR A 96 -16.40 10.21 11.59
C THR A 96 -17.41 9.17 12.06
N ASN A 97 -17.37 7.95 11.50
CA ASN A 97 -18.43 6.96 11.65
C ASN A 97 -18.11 5.86 12.69
N LYS A 98 -16.84 5.74 13.14
CA LYS A 98 -16.42 4.72 14.13
C LYS A 98 -15.72 5.33 15.34
N LYS A 99 -16.25 6.38 15.92
CA LYS A 99 -15.68 7.02 17.13
C LYS A 99 -15.51 6.04 18.29
N HIS A 100 -16.43 5.08 18.46
CA HIS A 100 -16.37 4.02 19.46
C HIS A 100 -15.09 3.16 19.31
N LEU A 101 -14.65 2.93 18.07
CA LEU A 101 -13.43 2.18 17.77
C LEU A 101 -12.18 2.94 18.26
N ILE A 102 -12.10 4.23 17.99
CA ILE A 102 -10.96 5.07 18.42
C ILE A 102 -10.85 5.09 19.95
N GLU A 103 -11.97 5.28 20.66
CA GLU A 103 -12.00 5.24 22.13
C GLU A 103 -11.61 3.87 22.68
N TRP A 104 -12.04 2.79 22.02
CA TRP A 104 -11.64 1.44 22.42
C TRP A 104 -10.14 1.19 22.18
N VAL A 105 -9.60 1.63 21.05
CA VAL A 105 -8.16 1.52 20.76
C VAL A 105 -7.34 2.25 21.82
N LYS A 106 -7.70 3.48 22.23
CA LYS A 106 -7.04 4.18 23.34
C LYS A 106 -7.03 3.37 24.63
N ASN A 107 -8.16 2.73 24.98
CA ASN A 107 -8.25 1.90 26.17
C ASN A 107 -7.39 0.64 26.08
N ILE A 108 -7.36 -0.02 24.90
CA ILE A 108 -6.53 -1.22 24.65
C ILE A 108 -5.04 -0.89 24.71
N THR A 109 -4.60 0.19 24.09
CA THR A 109 -3.18 0.59 24.11
C THR A 109 -2.71 0.98 25.51
N ALA A 110 -3.55 1.69 26.28
CA ALA A 110 -3.28 2.02 27.68
C ALA A 110 -3.18 0.77 28.54
N GLU A 111 -4.07 -0.19 28.38
CA GLU A 111 -4.08 -1.43 29.14
C GLU A 111 -2.91 -2.36 28.73
N ALA A 112 -2.56 -2.41 27.44
CA ALA A 112 -1.38 -3.11 26.96
C ALA A 112 -0.10 -2.56 27.61
N LYS A 113 0.04 -1.23 27.65
CA LYS A 113 1.16 -0.56 28.34
C LYS A 113 1.22 -0.88 29.82
N LYS A 114 0.08 -0.79 30.53
CA LYS A 114 -0.02 -1.11 31.96
C LYS A 114 0.38 -2.55 32.28
N ARG A 115 0.04 -3.50 31.39
CA ARG A 115 0.36 -4.92 31.53
C ARG A 115 1.69 -5.32 30.88
N SER A 116 2.47 -4.35 30.39
CA SER A 116 3.75 -4.59 29.70
C SER A 116 3.62 -5.54 28.49
N LYS A 117 2.50 -5.42 27.74
CA LYS A 117 2.26 -6.22 26.53
C LYS A 117 2.83 -5.52 25.31
N THR A 118 3.41 -6.29 24.40
CA THR A 118 3.77 -5.83 23.06
C THR A 118 2.52 -5.81 22.21
N LEU A 119 2.08 -4.63 21.77
CA LEU A 119 0.89 -4.46 20.94
C LEU A 119 1.28 -4.30 19.49
N ILE A 120 0.71 -5.14 18.62
CA ILE A 120 0.87 -5.11 17.17
C ILE A 120 -0.52 -4.90 16.56
N ALA A 121 -0.71 -3.76 15.91
CA ALA A 121 -1.96 -3.47 15.21
C ALA A 121 -1.90 -3.91 13.74
N PHE A 122 -3.03 -4.34 13.20
CA PHE A 122 -3.15 -4.64 11.79
C PHE A 122 -4.58 -4.43 11.28
N THR A 123 -4.68 -4.11 9.99
CA THR A 123 -5.94 -4.08 9.25
C THR A 123 -5.69 -4.35 7.77
N HIS A 124 -6.75 -4.34 6.97
CA HIS A 124 -6.64 -4.45 5.52
C HIS A 124 -6.09 -3.18 4.87
N TYR A 125 -6.26 -1.99 5.47
CA TYR A 125 -5.95 -0.69 4.89
C TYR A 125 -4.76 0.02 5.54
N PRO A 126 -3.98 0.85 4.78
CA PRO A 126 -2.91 1.67 5.34
C PRO A 126 -3.44 2.82 6.22
N MET A 127 -2.63 3.24 7.19
CA MET A 127 -2.87 4.42 8.03
C MET A 127 -2.07 5.65 7.58
N ILE A 128 -1.08 5.47 6.71
CA ILE A 128 -0.15 6.50 6.21
C ILE A 128 -0.18 6.46 4.67
N ASP A 129 0.13 7.59 4.03
CA ASP A 129 0.30 7.66 2.57
C ASP A 129 1.31 6.61 2.09
N PHE A 130 0.87 5.75 1.20
CA PHE A 130 1.63 4.63 0.64
C PHE A 130 2.32 4.96 -0.69
N ASN A 131 2.43 6.24 -1.02
CA ASN A 131 3.13 6.74 -2.19
C ASN A 131 4.35 7.60 -1.77
N ASP A 132 4.96 7.35 -0.62
CA ASP A 132 6.10 8.11 -0.10
C ASP A 132 5.88 9.64 -0.12
N ASP A 133 4.69 10.05 0.31
CA ASP A 133 4.24 11.45 0.31
C ASP A 133 4.16 12.11 -1.09
N ALA A 134 4.16 11.29 -2.17
CA ALA A 134 4.01 11.79 -3.54
C ALA A 134 2.54 11.98 -3.98
N SER A 135 1.56 11.64 -3.13
CA SER A 135 0.14 11.62 -3.53
C SER A 135 -0.35 12.96 -4.09
N SER A 136 0.12 14.09 -3.56
CA SER A 136 -0.23 15.43 -4.07
C SER A 136 0.32 15.69 -5.49
N GLU A 137 1.52 15.22 -5.81
CA GLU A 137 2.12 15.32 -7.13
C GLU A 137 1.43 14.39 -8.13
N ILE A 138 1.06 13.19 -7.68
CA ILE A 138 0.32 12.20 -8.48
C ILE A 138 -1.06 12.78 -8.86
N GLU A 139 -1.77 13.39 -7.91
CA GLU A 139 -3.05 14.04 -8.15
C GLU A 139 -2.95 15.16 -9.19
N LYS A 140 -1.92 16.00 -9.11
CA LYS A 140 -1.67 17.08 -10.10
C LYS A 140 -1.36 16.55 -11.48
N LEU A 141 -0.67 15.41 -11.61
CA LEU A 141 -0.29 14.82 -12.88
C LEU A 141 -1.44 14.02 -13.50
N LEU A 142 -2.14 13.22 -12.72
CA LEU A 142 -3.08 12.20 -13.18
C LEU A 142 -4.56 12.55 -12.90
N GLY A 143 -4.85 13.30 -11.84
CA GLY A 143 -6.20 13.64 -11.35
C GLY A 143 -6.60 12.90 -10.07
N ASP A 144 -7.59 13.40 -9.37
CA ASP A 144 -8.04 13.01 -8.03
C ASP A 144 -8.52 11.55 -7.87
N LYS A 145 -9.02 10.93 -8.95
CA LYS A 145 -9.56 9.56 -8.95
C LYS A 145 -8.65 8.54 -9.64
N LYS A 146 -7.40 8.91 -9.86
CA LYS A 146 -6.40 8.09 -10.53
C LYS A 146 -5.43 7.49 -9.54
N TRP A 147 -4.67 6.48 -9.96
CA TRP A 147 -3.61 5.89 -9.13
C TRP A 147 -4.09 5.40 -7.75
N GLN A 148 -5.39 5.10 -7.62
CA GLN A 148 -6.03 4.70 -6.35
C GLN A 148 -5.95 5.76 -5.24
N LEU A 149 -5.84 7.04 -5.58
CA LEU A 149 -5.70 8.15 -4.62
C LEU A 149 -6.87 8.24 -3.62
N GLU A 150 -8.06 7.79 -3.99
CA GLU A 150 -9.20 7.73 -3.06
C GLU A 150 -8.96 6.81 -1.86
N ARG A 151 -7.94 5.95 -1.91
CA ARG A 151 -7.54 5.03 -0.83
C ARG A 151 -6.43 5.56 0.06
N VAL A 152 -5.79 6.65 -0.36
CA VAL A 152 -4.76 7.31 0.45
C VAL A 152 -5.41 7.85 1.71
N PRO A 153 -4.95 7.46 2.91
CA PRO A 153 -5.51 7.97 4.15
C PRO A 153 -5.17 9.45 4.33
N GLN A 154 -6.11 10.19 4.90
CA GLN A 154 -5.86 11.56 5.34
C GLN A 154 -4.83 11.56 6.48
N GLU A 155 -3.97 12.56 6.55
CA GLU A 155 -2.95 12.70 7.60
C GLU A 155 -3.52 12.65 9.03
N GLU A 156 -4.76 13.11 9.20
CA GLU A 156 -5.45 13.04 10.49
C GLU A 156 -5.69 11.61 10.97
N VAL A 157 -5.75 10.61 10.06
CA VAL A 157 -5.86 9.18 10.42
C VAL A 157 -4.61 8.75 11.18
N ALA A 158 -3.42 8.98 10.62
CA ALA A 158 -2.15 8.63 11.26
C ALA A 158 -2.01 9.33 12.62
N LYS A 159 -2.37 10.61 12.69
CA LYS A 159 -2.33 11.40 13.92
C LYS A 159 -3.25 10.81 15.01
N VAL A 160 -4.52 10.59 14.71
CA VAL A 160 -5.51 10.10 15.68
C VAL A 160 -5.13 8.71 16.21
N PHE A 161 -4.67 7.80 15.35
CA PHE A 161 -4.26 6.46 15.79
C PHE A 161 -2.91 6.45 16.52
N SER A 162 -1.98 7.33 16.16
CA SER A 162 -0.73 7.54 16.90
C SER A 162 -1.01 8.08 18.32
N GLU A 163 -1.86 9.13 18.43
CA GLU A 163 -2.32 9.67 19.71
C GLU A 163 -3.14 8.65 20.54
N ALA A 164 -3.81 7.71 19.87
CA ALA A 164 -4.45 6.57 20.51
C ALA A 164 -3.46 5.51 21.03
N GLY A 165 -2.16 5.67 20.75
CA GLY A 165 -1.08 4.82 21.26
C GLY A 165 -0.64 3.70 20.32
N ILE A 166 -1.09 3.66 19.06
CA ILE A 166 -0.58 2.72 18.06
C ILE A 166 0.84 3.14 17.66
N LYS A 167 1.79 2.23 17.80
CA LYS A 167 3.20 2.45 17.41
C LYS A 167 3.57 1.74 16.13
N ILE A 168 3.03 0.54 15.90
CA ILE A 168 3.27 -0.28 14.72
C ILE A 168 1.96 -0.80 14.16
N HIS A 169 1.81 -0.71 12.86
CA HIS A 169 0.62 -1.13 12.14
C HIS A 169 1.00 -1.86 10.85
N PHE A 170 0.40 -3.02 10.61
CA PHE A 170 0.55 -3.76 9.36
C PHE A 170 -0.70 -3.60 8.51
N ALA A 171 -0.50 -3.33 7.21
CA ALA A 171 -1.57 -3.13 6.26
C ALA A 171 -1.38 -3.95 4.98
N GLY A 172 -2.48 -4.31 4.34
CA GLY A 172 -2.53 -4.98 3.05
C GLY A 172 -3.21 -4.11 1.99
N HIS A 173 -4.20 -4.67 1.27
CA HIS A 173 -5.06 -4.03 0.28
C HIS A 173 -4.36 -3.55 -0.99
N MET A 174 -3.30 -2.77 -0.85
CA MET A 174 -2.59 -2.14 -1.98
C MET A 174 -1.70 -3.12 -2.73
N HIS A 175 -1.37 -4.27 -2.10
CA HIS A 175 -0.46 -5.28 -2.64
C HIS A 175 0.94 -4.73 -2.95
N ILE A 176 1.41 -3.79 -2.16
CA ILE A 176 2.71 -3.14 -2.32
C ILE A 176 3.64 -3.46 -1.14
N ASN A 177 4.93 -3.36 -1.38
CA ASN A 177 5.95 -3.37 -0.35
C ASN A 177 6.33 -1.92 -0.05
N ASP A 178 6.00 -1.44 1.13
CA ASP A 178 6.27 -0.06 1.52
C ASP A 178 6.31 0.10 3.04
N THR A 179 6.93 1.15 3.53
CA THR A 179 6.95 1.54 4.94
C THR A 179 6.82 3.05 5.03
N GLY A 180 5.82 3.51 5.76
CA GLY A 180 5.65 4.93 6.07
C GLY A 180 5.74 5.19 7.57
N SER A 181 6.23 6.34 7.98
CA SER A 181 6.24 6.74 9.38
C SER A 181 5.68 8.15 9.58
N ARG A 182 5.08 8.38 10.77
CA ARG A 182 4.70 9.71 11.23
C ARG A 182 5.22 9.92 12.64
N LYS A 183 5.97 10.99 12.82
CA LYS A 183 6.63 11.34 14.07
C LYS A 183 6.14 12.69 14.59
N THR A 184 5.72 12.71 15.85
CA THR A 184 5.45 13.94 16.61
C THR A 184 6.41 14.02 17.80
N GLU A 185 6.29 15.07 18.61
CA GLU A 185 7.08 15.17 19.84
C GLU A 185 6.85 13.95 20.76
N ASN A 186 5.59 13.52 20.94
CA ASN A 186 5.23 12.47 21.88
C ASN A 186 5.08 11.09 21.23
N ASP A 187 4.69 11.02 19.95
CA ASP A 187 4.26 9.79 19.31
C ASP A 187 5.15 9.42 18.11
N PHE A 188 5.16 8.15 17.77
CA PHE A 188 5.81 7.61 16.58
C PHE A 188 5.02 6.41 16.08
N LEU A 189 4.38 6.56 14.93
CA LEU A 189 3.64 5.51 14.23
C LEU A 189 4.44 5.05 13.01
N VAL A 190 4.63 3.75 12.89
CA VAL A 190 5.18 3.09 11.70
C VAL A 190 4.09 2.23 11.08
N ASN A 191 3.76 2.49 9.82
CA ASN A 191 2.84 1.69 9.00
C ASN A 191 3.65 0.87 8.01
N ILE A 192 3.47 -0.44 8.03
CA ILE A 192 4.16 -1.40 7.17
C ILE A 192 3.14 -1.99 6.20
N GLN A 193 3.31 -1.70 4.93
CA GLN A 193 2.56 -2.34 3.87
C GLN A 193 3.14 -3.73 3.59
N VAL A 194 2.25 -4.72 3.57
CA VAL A 194 2.62 -6.10 3.28
C VAL A 194 2.34 -6.39 1.81
N PRO A 195 3.35 -6.79 1.04
CA PRO A 195 3.18 -7.14 -0.37
C PRO A 195 2.27 -8.36 -0.55
N SER A 196 1.79 -8.58 -1.76
CA SER A 196 0.99 -9.75 -2.09
C SER A 196 1.87 -10.92 -2.55
N LEU A 197 1.50 -12.15 -2.17
CA LEU A 197 2.15 -13.36 -2.71
C LEU A 197 1.85 -13.58 -4.20
N ALA A 198 0.80 -12.94 -4.75
CA ALA A 198 0.31 -13.13 -6.11
C ALA A 198 0.33 -11.82 -6.94
N ALA A 199 1.24 -10.91 -6.63
CA ALA A 199 1.49 -9.69 -7.39
C ALA A 199 2.99 -9.37 -7.40
N TYR A 200 3.42 -8.46 -8.27
CA TYR A 200 4.79 -7.95 -8.24
C TYR A 200 4.95 -6.98 -7.04
N ILE A 201 5.91 -7.15 -6.18
CA ILE A 201 6.88 -8.25 -6.02
C ILE A 201 6.29 -9.28 -5.06
N PRO A 202 6.26 -10.60 -5.41
CA PRO A 202 5.68 -11.60 -4.54
C PRO A 202 6.56 -11.79 -3.31
N ALA A 203 6.05 -11.39 -2.14
CA ALA A 203 6.82 -11.43 -0.91
C ALA A 203 5.91 -11.46 0.33
N TYR A 204 6.52 -11.73 1.49
CA TYR A 204 5.91 -11.61 2.80
C TYR A 204 6.89 -10.99 3.80
N LYS A 205 6.38 -10.52 4.94
CA LYS A 205 7.19 -9.90 5.99
C LYS A 205 7.37 -10.84 7.19
N ILE A 206 8.58 -10.84 7.75
CA ILE A 206 8.89 -11.46 9.04
C ILE A 206 9.13 -10.34 10.04
N LEU A 207 8.37 -10.36 11.14
CA LEU A 207 8.56 -9.48 12.27
C LEU A 207 9.31 -10.22 13.37
N THR A 208 10.46 -9.69 13.81
CA THR A 208 11.20 -10.16 14.97
C THR A 208 11.12 -9.12 16.10
N ILE A 209 10.51 -9.47 17.22
CA ILE A 209 10.45 -8.63 18.42
C ILE A 209 11.78 -8.78 19.18
N LYS A 210 12.65 -7.77 19.12
CA LYS A 210 13.95 -7.77 19.83
C LYS A 210 13.80 -7.34 21.29
N SER A 211 12.94 -6.36 21.54
CA SER A 211 12.61 -5.85 22.88
C SER A 211 11.29 -5.07 22.85
N ALA A 212 10.84 -4.53 23.97
CA ALA A 212 9.66 -3.67 24.03
C ALA A 212 9.74 -2.43 23.14
N ASP A 213 10.94 -1.95 22.84
CA ASP A 213 11.16 -0.72 22.05
C ASP A 213 11.88 -0.98 20.71
N LYS A 214 12.20 -2.24 20.38
CA LYS A 214 12.93 -2.57 19.14
C LYS A 214 12.30 -3.75 18.42
N MET A 215 12.03 -3.54 17.15
CA MET A 215 11.51 -4.57 16.24
C MET A 215 12.33 -4.59 14.94
N GLU A 216 12.51 -5.76 14.39
CA GLU A 216 13.17 -5.98 13.11
C GLU A 216 12.14 -6.50 12.10
N ILE A 217 12.15 -5.93 10.91
CA ILE A 217 11.31 -6.34 9.80
C ILE A 217 12.20 -6.82 8.67
N GLU A 218 11.91 -8.00 8.17
CA GLU A 218 12.58 -8.60 7.02
C GLU A 218 11.55 -8.97 5.95
N THR A 219 11.82 -8.60 4.68
CA THR A 219 10.98 -8.98 3.55
C THR A 219 11.56 -10.20 2.86
N GLN A 220 10.79 -11.28 2.84
CA GLN A 220 11.15 -12.51 2.14
C GLN A 220 10.47 -12.57 0.77
N ILE A 221 11.27 -12.57 -0.29
CA ILE A 221 10.79 -12.59 -1.67
C ILE A 221 10.65 -14.05 -2.14
N LEU A 222 9.58 -14.31 -2.88
CA LEU A 222 9.33 -15.60 -3.52
C LEU A 222 9.76 -15.51 -4.99
N ASP A 223 10.99 -15.86 -5.27
CA ASP A 223 11.50 -15.94 -6.66
C ASP A 223 10.93 -17.14 -7.41
N ASP A 224 10.69 -18.25 -6.70
CA ASP A 224 10.11 -19.48 -7.25
C ASP A 224 8.99 -20.05 -6.38
N VAL A 225 8.01 -20.64 -7.03
CA VAL A 225 6.90 -21.38 -6.42
C VAL A 225 6.76 -22.72 -7.17
N PRO A 226 6.74 -23.85 -6.49
CA PRO A 226 6.53 -25.14 -7.15
C PRO A 226 5.27 -25.14 -8.00
N ARG A 227 5.39 -25.60 -9.27
CA ARG A 227 4.26 -25.71 -10.20
C ARG A 227 3.57 -24.35 -10.52
N PHE A 228 4.30 -23.24 -10.49
CA PHE A 228 3.77 -21.92 -10.81
C PHE A 228 3.14 -21.85 -12.22
N ASP A 229 3.56 -22.71 -13.12
CA ASP A 229 3.13 -22.81 -14.51
C ASP A 229 1.98 -23.84 -14.75
N GLU A 230 1.51 -24.47 -13.69
CA GLU A 230 0.50 -25.56 -13.78
C GLU A 230 -0.76 -25.13 -14.54
N LEU A 231 -1.16 -23.87 -14.42
CA LEU A 231 -2.35 -23.33 -15.08
C LEU A 231 -2.09 -22.78 -16.49
N PHE A 232 -0.85 -22.76 -16.99
CA PHE A 232 -0.52 -22.25 -18.32
C PHE A 232 -1.33 -22.88 -19.47
N PRO A 233 -1.59 -24.21 -19.48
CA PRO A 233 -2.44 -24.80 -20.50
C PRO A 233 -3.88 -24.28 -20.49
N LEU A 234 -4.41 -23.84 -19.34
CA LEU A 234 -5.73 -23.22 -19.22
C LEU A 234 -5.69 -21.77 -19.72
N TYR A 235 -4.67 -21.02 -19.36
CA TYR A 235 -4.47 -19.66 -19.86
C TYR A 235 -4.25 -19.64 -21.38
N GLU A 236 -3.59 -20.64 -21.96
CA GLU A 236 -3.50 -20.75 -23.43
C GLU A 236 -4.86 -20.92 -24.09
N LYS A 237 -5.74 -21.74 -23.50
CA LYS A 237 -7.13 -21.91 -24.00
C LYS A 237 -7.92 -20.61 -23.89
N GLU A 238 -7.77 -19.89 -22.76
CA GLU A 238 -8.38 -18.56 -22.59
C GLU A 238 -7.88 -17.57 -23.64
N PHE A 239 -6.57 -17.49 -23.86
CA PHE A 239 -5.99 -16.64 -24.91
C PHE A 239 -6.60 -16.92 -26.27
N LEU A 240 -6.70 -18.19 -26.69
CA LEU A 240 -7.28 -18.59 -27.96
C LEU A 240 -8.78 -18.25 -28.05
N ALA A 241 -9.49 -18.26 -26.93
CA ALA A 241 -10.90 -17.84 -26.88
C ALA A 241 -11.03 -16.32 -27.05
N LEU A 242 -10.18 -15.55 -26.37
CA LEU A 242 -10.16 -14.08 -26.49
C LEU A 242 -9.77 -13.59 -27.90
N GLN A 243 -8.89 -14.31 -28.61
CA GLN A 243 -8.50 -13.99 -29.98
C GLN A 243 -9.69 -14.03 -30.98
N LYS A 244 -10.77 -14.75 -30.65
CA LYS A 244 -11.99 -14.80 -31.49
C LYS A 244 -12.87 -13.56 -31.34
N ASP A 245 -12.64 -12.75 -30.31
CA ASP A 245 -13.36 -11.51 -30.04
C ASP A 245 -12.46 -10.30 -30.37
N SER A 246 -12.58 -9.79 -31.58
CA SER A 246 -11.74 -8.68 -32.08
C SER A 246 -11.86 -7.35 -31.29
N ASN A 247 -12.84 -7.24 -30.39
CA ASN A 247 -13.10 -6.06 -29.59
C ASN A 247 -12.41 -6.10 -28.21
N LYS A 248 -11.77 -7.23 -27.84
CA LYS A 248 -11.08 -7.36 -26.55
C LYS A 248 -9.56 -7.20 -26.71
N LEU A 249 -8.99 -6.31 -25.91
CA LEU A 249 -7.54 -6.23 -25.72
C LEU A 249 -7.05 -7.57 -25.18
N SER A 250 -6.19 -8.23 -25.94
CA SER A 250 -5.57 -9.49 -25.52
C SER A 250 -4.27 -9.22 -24.78
N TRP A 251 -4.03 -9.98 -23.71
CA TRP A 251 -2.74 -10.01 -23.02
C TRP A 251 -1.66 -10.70 -23.89
N ASN A 252 -0.39 -10.44 -23.59
CA ASN A 252 0.71 -10.99 -24.38
C ASN A 252 0.98 -12.46 -24.00
N LYS A 253 0.77 -13.38 -24.95
CA LYS A 253 0.97 -14.82 -24.77
C LYS A 253 2.39 -15.20 -24.31
N ASP A 254 3.37 -14.35 -24.52
CA ASP A 254 4.75 -14.62 -24.10
C ASP A 254 4.91 -14.76 -22.57
N ILE A 255 3.92 -14.30 -21.79
CA ILE A 255 3.86 -14.55 -20.34
C ILE A 255 3.91 -16.06 -20.02
N LEU A 256 3.36 -16.92 -20.89
CA LEU A 256 3.39 -18.37 -20.73
C LEU A 256 4.77 -19.00 -21.04
N LYS A 257 5.77 -18.19 -21.41
CA LYS A 257 7.16 -18.64 -21.64
C LYS A 257 8.07 -18.35 -20.45
N THR A 258 7.56 -17.72 -19.42
CA THR A 258 8.34 -17.38 -18.20
C THR A 258 8.86 -18.65 -17.52
N LYS A 259 10.06 -18.58 -16.93
CA LYS A 259 10.79 -19.71 -16.38
C LYS A 259 10.78 -19.78 -14.85
N SER A 260 10.35 -18.70 -14.19
CA SER A 260 10.25 -18.60 -12.75
C SER A 260 8.98 -17.82 -12.36
N TYR A 261 8.57 -17.98 -11.11
CA TYR A 261 7.45 -17.21 -10.57
C TYR A 261 7.73 -15.70 -10.56
N ARG A 262 8.98 -15.32 -10.29
CA ARG A 262 9.41 -13.92 -10.39
C ARG A 262 9.22 -13.35 -11.80
N GLU A 263 9.67 -14.07 -12.84
CA GLU A 263 9.49 -13.65 -14.22
C GLU A 263 8.00 -13.50 -14.57
N LEU A 264 7.17 -14.44 -14.13
CA LEU A 264 5.72 -14.41 -14.31
C LEU A 264 5.11 -13.13 -13.69
N MET A 265 5.46 -12.81 -12.44
CA MET A 265 4.93 -11.64 -11.74
C MET A 265 5.43 -10.33 -12.34
N LEU A 266 6.69 -10.26 -12.77
CA LEU A 266 7.22 -9.08 -13.47
C LEU A 266 6.53 -8.87 -14.83
N PHE A 267 6.31 -9.96 -15.58
CA PHE A 267 5.59 -9.89 -16.85
C PHE A 267 4.13 -9.49 -16.63
N HIS A 268 3.49 -10.03 -15.60
CA HIS A 268 2.13 -9.66 -15.21
C HIS A 268 2.01 -8.17 -14.87
N LEU A 269 2.96 -7.61 -14.10
CA LEU A 269 2.99 -6.16 -13.85
C LEU A 269 3.06 -5.38 -15.15
N LYS A 270 3.96 -5.77 -16.09
CA LYS A 270 4.08 -5.12 -17.39
C LYS A 270 2.75 -5.11 -18.16
N GLU A 271 2.03 -6.23 -18.16
CA GLU A 271 0.72 -6.32 -18.83
C GLU A 271 -0.36 -5.51 -18.11
N LEU A 272 -0.36 -5.47 -16.78
CA LEU A 272 -1.26 -4.60 -16.01
C LEU A 272 -1.02 -3.12 -16.33
N VAL A 273 0.24 -2.69 -16.39
CA VAL A 273 0.61 -1.32 -16.74
C VAL A 273 0.11 -1.00 -18.15
N ARG A 274 0.39 -1.87 -19.12
CA ARG A 274 0.01 -1.66 -20.54
C ARG A 274 -1.50 -1.68 -20.76
N LEU A 275 -2.22 -2.66 -20.17
CA LEU A 275 -3.63 -2.92 -20.50
C LEU A 275 -4.61 -2.18 -19.60
N ARG A 276 -4.20 -1.80 -18.40
CA ARG A 276 -5.10 -1.23 -17.40
C ARG A 276 -4.65 0.12 -16.88
N MET A 277 -3.40 0.22 -16.37
CA MET A 277 -2.97 1.41 -15.67
C MET A 277 -2.78 2.60 -16.61
N ILE A 278 -2.02 2.44 -17.69
CA ILE A 278 -1.83 3.52 -18.67
C ILE A 278 -3.17 3.98 -19.25
N PRO A 279 -4.04 3.10 -19.80
CA PRO A 279 -5.30 3.54 -20.38
C PRO A 279 -6.27 4.20 -19.42
N ASN A 280 -6.26 3.82 -18.14
CA ASN A 280 -7.23 4.32 -17.18
C ASN A 280 -6.76 5.55 -16.40
N ASP A 281 -5.46 5.66 -16.13
CA ASP A 281 -4.94 6.64 -15.18
C ASP A 281 -4.18 7.79 -15.84
N TRP A 282 -3.53 7.57 -16.99
CA TRP A 282 -2.64 8.57 -17.56
C TRP A 282 -3.35 9.48 -18.57
N PRO A 283 -2.99 10.79 -18.63
CA PRO A 283 -3.45 11.68 -19.68
C PRO A 283 -2.98 11.20 -21.06
N LYS A 284 -3.90 11.04 -22.01
CA LYS A 284 -3.59 10.50 -23.33
C LYS A 284 -2.53 11.30 -24.08
N ASP A 285 -2.64 12.63 -24.05
CA ASP A 285 -1.70 13.53 -24.71
C ASP A 285 -0.29 13.44 -24.15
N PHE A 286 -0.16 13.14 -22.83
CA PHE A 286 1.13 12.92 -22.18
C PHE A 286 1.78 11.62 -22.67
N ILE A 287 1.01 10.53 -22.70
CA ILE A 287 1.50 9.23 -23.19
C ILE A 287 1.84 9.29 -24.68
N GLU A 288 0.99 9.89 -25.51
CA GLU A 288 1.22 10.04 -26.96
C GLU A 288 2.50 10.83 -27.27
N LYS A 289 2.80 11.88 -26.50
CA LYS A 289 4.05 12.65 -26.63
C LYS A 289 5.28 11.89 -26.14
N GLY A 290 5.11 11.06 -25.11
CA GLY A 290 6.21 10.32 -24.48
C GLY A 290 6.60 9.04 -25.20
N GLN A 291 5.65 8.28 -25.78
CA GLN A 291 5.81 6.90 -26.25
C GLN A 291 6.96 6.66 -27.26
N ASN A 292 7.38 7.69 -27.98
CA ASN A 292 8.48 7.59 -28.95
C ASN A 292 9.81 8.14 -28.42
N LEU A 293 9.83 8.60 -27.16
CA LEU A 293 11.04 9.15 -26.55
C LEU A 293 11.89 8.05 -25.91
N ASN A 294 13.20 8.19 -26.05
CA ASN A 294 14.18 7.42 -25.27
C ASN A 294 14.80 8.30 -24.17
N GLY A 295 15.67 7.73 -23.36
CA GLY A 295 16.30 8.46 -22.26
C GLY A 295 17.14 9.65 -22.70
N GLU A 296 17.77 9.62 -23.90
CA GLU A 296 18.52 10.76 -24.44
C GLU A 296 17.60 11.92 -24.81
N ASP A 297 16.43 11.62 -25.39
CA ASP A 297 15.42 12.63 -25.71
C ASP A 297 14.91 13.31 -24.42
N LEU A 298 14.67 12.52 -23.36
CA LEU A 298 14.29 13.06 -22.04
C LEU A 298 15.41 13.92 -21.43
N LEU A 299 16.67 13.51 -21.59
CA LEU A 299 17.82 14.30 -21.14
C LEU A 299 17.87 15.65 -21.86
N LEU A 300 17.69 15.66 -23.19
CA LEU A 300 17.66 16.89 -23.98
C LEU A 300 16.50 17.82 -23.61
N LEU A 301 15.31 17.25 -23.36
CA LEU A 301 14.16 18.01 -22.86
C LEU A 301 14.43 18.64 -21.49
N GLY A 302 15.08 17.89 -20.60
CA GLY A 302 15.46 18.39 -19.29
C GLY A 302 16.43 19.57 -19.35
N TYR A 303 17.33 19.59 -20.32
CA TYR A 303 18.27 20.71 -20.54
C TYR A 303 17.62 21.96 -21.18
N LYS A 304 16.41 21.87 -21.72
CA LYS A 304 15.73 22.99 -22.35
C LYS A 304 15.55 24.15 -21.34
N GLY A 305 16.23 25.26 -21.61
CA GLY A 305 16.21 26.44 -20.72
C GLY A 305 17.25 26.44 -19.59
N ILE A 306 18.17 25.46 -19.57
CA ILE A 306 19.28 25.39 -18.61
C ILE A 306 20.61 25.61 -19.32
N ASN A 307 21.42 26.53 -18.80
CA ASN A 307 22.75 26.81 -19.36
C ASN A 307 23.81 25.92 -18.68
N ARG A 308 23.81 24.62 -18.97
CA ARG A 308 24.82 23.66 -18.49
C ARG A 308 25.41 22.88 -19.69
N LYS A 309 26.65 22.35 -19.54
CA LYS A 309 27.19 21.38 -20.48
C LYS A 309 26.35 20.12 -20.52
N ILE A 310 25.91 19.72 -21.70
CA ILE A 310 25.19 18.48 -21.91
C ILE A 310 26.11 17.32 -21.56
N ILE A 311 25.66 16.43 -20.67
CA ILE A 311 26.36 15.19 -20.36
C ILE A 311 26.20 14.25 -21.56
N GLN A 312 27.27 14.08 -22.34
CA GLN A 312 27.30 13.08 -23.41
C GLN A 312 27.41 11.68 -22.77
N SER A 313 26.30 11.04 -22.50
CA SER A 313 26.26 9.65 -22.07
C SER A 313 25.66 8.79 -23.16
N LYS A 314 26.46 7.87 -23.73
CA LYS A 314 26.05 6.95 -24.80
C LYS A 314 24.93 5.97 -24.38
N ASN A 315 24.64 5.86 -23.08
CA ASN A 315 23.81 4.80 -22.56
C ASN A 315 22.33 5.21 -22.37
N PHE A 316 21.99 6.51 -22.38
CA PHE A 316 20.61 7.00 -22.26
C PHE A 316 19.68 6.51 -23.37
N LYS A 317 20.20 6.13 -24.54
CA LYS A 317 19.40 5.58 -25.65
C LYS A 317 18.90 4.16 -25.43
N LYS A 318 19.38 3.46 -24.39
CA LYS A 318 19.10 2.03 -24.17
C LYS A 318 17.71 1.74 -23.59
N TRP A 319 16.98 2.75 -23.19
CA TRP A 319 15.67 2.61 -22.57
C TRP A 319 14.70 3.68 -23.09
N THR A 320 13.43 3.42 -22.97
CA THR A 320 12.33 4.22 -23.54
C THR A 320 11.49 4.87 -22.45
N PHE A 321 10.60 5.78 -22.84
CA PHE A 321 9.59 6.33 -21.94
C PHE A 321 8.68 5.25 -21.33
N ASP A 322 8.36 4.19 -22.10
CA ASP A 322 7.58 3.06 -21.57
C ASP A 322 8.33 2.30 -20.48
N ASP A 323 9.66 2.18 -20.60
CA ASP A 323 10.49 1.63 -19.52
C ASP A 323 10.46 2.49 -18.26
N LEU A 324 10.46 3.83 -18.40
CA LEU A 324 10.34 4.76 -17.28
C LEU A 324 8.99 4.60 -16.56
N ILE A 325 7.90 4.54 -17.33
CA ILE A 325 6.56 4.32 -16.74
C ILE A 325 6.49 2.97 -16.04
N LEU A 326 7.02 1.90 -16.64
CA LEU A 326 7.06 0.59 -15.99
C LEU A 326 7.91 0.60 -14.71
N ASP A 327 9.07 1.26 -14.74
CA ASP A 327 9.94 1.35 -13.56
C ASP A 327 9.29 2.18 -12.43
N LEU A 328 8.50 3.20 -12.77
CA LEU A 328 7.69 3.95 -11.80
C LEU A 328 6.70 3.02 -11.07
N TYR A 329 6.01 2.14 -11.81
CA TYR A 329 5.10 1.15 -11.21
C TYR A 329 5.83 0.05 -10.45
N LYS A 330 7.08 -0.28 -10.82
CA LYS A 330 7.92 -1.17 -9.99
C LYS A 330 8.22 -0.53 -8.64
N PHE A 331 8.61 0.76 -8.62
CA PHE A 331 8.84 1.47 -7.37
C PHE A 331 7.57 1.56 -6.53
N GLN A 332 6.44 1.96 -7.12
CA GLN A 332 5.16 1.97 -6.40
C GLN A 332 4.82 0.61 -5.78
N SER A 333 5.07 -0.50 -6.50
CA SER A 333 4.68 -1.84 -6.03
C SER A 333 5.67 -2.45 -5.05
N ALA A 334 6.95 -2.11 -5.15
CA ALA A 334 8.03 -2.84 -4.48
C ALA A 334 9.03 -1.95 -3.75
N ASP A 335 8.88 -0.62 -3.83
CA ASP A 335 9.77 0.37 -3.22
C ASP A 335 11.25 0.05 -3.50
N GLU A 336 12.11 0.01 -2.50
CA GLU A 336 13.54 -0.27 -2.69
C GLU A 336 13.84 -1.64 -3.33
N LEU A 337 12.93 -2.62 -3.20
CA LEU A 337 13.06 -3.92 -3.85
C LEU A 337 12.97 -3.84 -5.38
N ALA A 338 12.34 -2.80 -5.92
CA ALA A 338 12.28 -2.54 -7.36
C ALA A 338 13.68 -2.40 -7.99
N LYS A 339 14.66 -1.94 -7.20
CA LYS A 339 16.05 -1.76 -7.64
C LYS A 339 16.71 -3.07 -8.13
N ARG A 340 16.17 -4.24 -7.74
CA ARG A 340 16.60 -5.56 -8.26
C ARG A 340 16.28 -5.77 -9.75
N ASP A 341 15.19 -5.15 -10.23
CA ASP A 341 14.63 -5.36 -11.57
C ASP A 341 14.79 -4.14 -12.48
N ILE A 342 15.59 -3.17 -12.06
CA ILE A 342 15.95 -1.97 -12.82
C ILE A 342 17.48 -1.96 -12.99
N PRO A 343 18.01 -1.83 -14.21
CA PRO A 343 19.45 -1.76 -14.42
C PRO A 343 20.09 -0.63 -13.61
N ARG A 344 21.18 -0.92 -12.90
CA ARG A 344 21.89 0.06 -12.05
C ARG A 344 22.23 1.35 -12.81
N GLU A 345 22.67 1.21 -14.07
CA GLU A 345 22.98 2.37 -14.92
C GLU A 345 21.75 3.27 -15.11
N ARG A 346 20.55 2.69 -15.31
CA ARG A 346 19.30 3.44 -15.46
C ARG A 346 18.92 4.15 -14.15
N LEU A 347 19.13 3.52 -13.00
CA LEU A 347 18.90 4.16 -11.70
C LEU A 347 19.76 5.41 -11.51
N GLU A 348 21.04 5.37 -11.91
CA GLU A 348 21.92 6.55 -11.87
C GLU A 348 21.48 7.62 -12.87
N GLN A 349 20.99 7.23 -14.03
CA GLN A 349 20.44 8.15 -15.03
C GLN A 349 19.16 8.84 -14.53
N TYR A 350 18.31 8.13 -13.79
CA TYR A 350 17.13 8.72 -13.16
C TYR A 350 17.49 9.81 -12.14
N LYS A 351 18.54 9.63 -11.34
CA LYS A 351 19.01 10.68 -10.43
C LYS A 351 19.38 11.96 -11.18
N VAL A 352 20.12 11.82 -12.30
CA VAL A 352 20.47 12.97 -13.16
C VAL A 352 19.22 13.66 -13.70
N LEU A 353 18.23 12.91 -14.17
CA LEU A 353 17.00 13.47 -14.72
C LEU A 353 16.14 14.14 -13.62
N VAL A 354 16.06 13.56 -12.43
CA VAL A 354 15.37 14.17 -11.28
C VAL A 354 15.95 15.55 -10.97
N GLU A 355 17.27 15.66 -10.84
CA GLU A 355 17.96 16.95 -10.58
C GLU A 355 17.71 17.95 -11.73
N LEU A 356 17.86 17.49 -12.97
CA LEU A 356 17.72 18.31 -14.16
C LEU A 356 16.31 18.88 -14.31
N PHE A 357 15.29 18.04 -14.16
CA PHE A 357 13.89 18.49 -14.23
C PHE A 357 13.48 19.35 -13.03
N ALA A 358 14.07 19.15 -11.86
CA ALA A 358 13.83 20.00 -10.69
C ALA A 358 14.25 21.47 -10.97
N GLU A 359 15.38 21.68 -11.65
CA GLU A 359 15.92 23.00 -12.01
C GLU A 359 15.23 23.61 -13.25
N ASN A 360 14.53 22.82 -14.05
CA ASN A 360 13.95 23.27 -15.32
C ASN A 360 12.85 24.33 -15.10
N GLN A 361 12.97 25.49 -15.78
CA GLN A 361 12.07 26.64 -15.68
C GLN A 361 11.12 26.77 -16.89
N SER A 362 11.05 25.77 -17.75
CA SER A 362 10.17 25.77 -18.92
C SER A 362 8.71 25.88 -18.51
N LYS A 363 7.94 26.65 -19.29
CA LYS A 363 6.47 26.73 -19.18
C LYS A 363 5.74 25.77 -20.12
N ASP A 364 6.50 24.97 -20.86
CA ASP A 364 5.94 23.95 -21.74
C ASP A 364 5.17 22.91 -20.92
N GLN A 365 3.92 22.63 -21.26
CA GLN A 365 3.04 21.74 -20.51
C GLN A 365 3.61 20.32 -20.37
N PHE A 366 4.21 19.78 -21.44
CA PHE A 366 4.78 18.44 -21.40
C PHE A 366 6.02 18.38 -20.49
N ILE A 367 6.87 19.41 -20.51
CA ILE A 367 8.02 19.52 -19.62
C ILE A 367 7.57 19.68 -18.15
N LEU A 368 6.49 20.41 -17.87
CA LEU A 368 5.93 20.51 -16.53
C LEU A 368 5.38 19.16 -16.05
N GLN A 369 4.76 18.38 -16.91
CA GLN A 369 4.31 17.03 -16.60
C GLN A 369 5.49 16.08 -16.34
N LEU A 370 6.56 16.14 -17.15
CA LEU A 370 7.80 15.39 -16.89
C LEU A 370 8.45 15.79 -15.58
N LYS A 371 8.48 17.07 -15.23
CA LYS A 371 8.97 17.57 -13.95
C LYS A 371 8.19 16.94 -12.78
N MET A 372 6.87 16.85 -12.85
CA MET A 372 6.04 16.17 -11.86
C MET A 372 6.35 14.68 -11.81
N LEU A 373 6.46 14.01 -12.96
CA LEU A 373 6.80 12.59 -13.05
C LEU A 373 8.13 12.26 -12.36
N PHE A 374 9.19 13.05 -12.64
CA PHE A 374 10.49 12.85 -12.01
C PHE A 374 10.49 13.19 -10.51
N LYS A 375 9.64 14.13 -10.08
CA LYS A 375 9.43 14.37 -8.66
C LYS A 375 8.77 13.18 -7.97
N ILE A 376 7.72 12.60 -8.56
CA ILE A 376 7.07 11.37 -8.07
C ILE A 376 8.09 10.22 -8.01
N LEU A 377 8.87 10.02 -9.08
CA LEU A 377 9.92 9.00 -9.10
C LEU A 377 10.96 9.20 -7.99
N SER A 378 11.32 10.46 -7.71
CA SER A 378 12.23 10.78 -6.61
C SER A 378 11.67 10.38 -5.26
N HIS A 379 10.38 10.63 -5.00
CA HIS A 379 9.72 10.21 -3.76
C HIS A 379 9.73 8.68 -3.65
N LEU A 380 9.13 7.98 -4.61
CA LEU A 380 9.00 6.52 -4.61
C LEU A 380 10.34 5.75 -4.60
N SER A 381 11.45 6.37 -4.99
CA SER A 381 12.77 5.73 -5.00
C SER A 381 13.63 6.02 -3.76
N ASN A 382 13.17 6.91 -2.87
CA ASN A 382 13.86 7.37 -1.67
C ASN A 382 12.94 7.37 -0.43
N GLY A 383 11.98 6.45 -0.37
CA GLY A 383 11.10 6.23 0.77
C GLY A 383 11.83 5.73 2.02
N GLU A 384 11.06 5.45 3.07
CA GLU A 384 11.58 4.79 4.27
C GLU A 384 12.07 3.37 3.95
N PRO A 385 13.00 2.80 4.74
CA PRO A 385 13.42 1.42 4.55
C PRO A 385 12.26 0.43 4.54
N SER A 386 12.17 -0.41 3.53
CA SER A 386 11.05 -1.36 3.36
C SER A 386 11.45 -2.82 3.17
N ASN A 387 12.76 -3.12 3.04
CA ASN A 387 13.26 -4.48 2.83
C ASN A 387 13.70 -5.14 4.14
N HIS A 388 14.85 -4.72 4.70
CA HIS A 388 15.39 -5.26 5.96
C HIS A 388 15.82 -4.11 6.87
N PHE A 389 15.08 -3.89 7.96
CA PHE A 389 15.26 -2.73 8.80
C PHE A 389 14.88 -2.97 10.27
N GLU A 390 15.45 -2.16 11.15
CA GLU A 390 15.11 -2.07 12.56
C GLU A 390 14.30 -0.79 12.83
N ILE A 391 13.24 -0.95 13.61
CA ILE A 391 12.47 0.15 14.19
C ILE A 391 12.90 0.31 15.65
N ASP A 392 13.35 1.51 16.03
CA ASP A 392 13.64 1.90 17.40
C ASP A 392 12.58 2.90 17.88
N PHE A 393 11.61 2.44 18.64
CA PHE A 393 10.50 3.28 19.13
C PHE A 393 10.93 4.29 20.20
N LYS A 394 12.05 4.05 20.90
CA LYS A 394 12.61 4.99 21.87
C LYS A 394 13.28 6.15 21.18
N GLU A 395 14.10 5.87 20.18
CA GLU A 395 14.79 6.90 19.36
C GLU A 395 13.90 7.45 18.25
N LYS A 396 12.69 6.89 18.05
CA LYS A 396 11.74 7.24 16.98
C LYS A 396 12.41 7.30 15.61
N ARG A 397 13.01 6.18 15.19
CA ARG A 397 13.72 6.06 13.90
C ARG A 397 13.58 4.67 13.31
N ILE A 398 13.68 4.64 11.98
CA ILE A 398 13.82 3.43 11.16
C ILE A 398 15.23 3.41 10.58
N LYS A 399 15.89 2.26 10.55
CA LYS A 399 17.25 2.12 10.07
C LYS A 399 17.41 0.82 9.27
N ASN A 400 17.96 0.92 8.06
CA ASN A 400 18.41 -0.25 7.29
C ASN A 400 19.45 -1.08 8.07
N ILE A 401 19.38 -2.40 7.98
CA ILE A 401 20.33 -3.35 8.56
C ILE A 401 21.15 -4.00 7.44
#